data_55a3eded8609d11b968ba536b5494d5f
#
_entry.id   55a3eded8609d11b968ba536b5494d5f
#
_cell.length_a   1.000
_cell.length_b   1.000
_cell.length_c   1.000
_cell.angle_alpha   90.00
_cell.angle_beta   90.00
_cell.angle_gamma   90.00
#
_symmetry.space_group_name_H-M   'P 1'
#
loop_
_entity.id
_entity.type
_entity.pdbx_description
1 polymer ?
#
loop_
_entity_poly.entity_id
_entity_poly.type
_entity_poly.pdbx_seq_one_letter_code
_entity_poly.pdbx_strand_id
1 'polypeptide(L)'
;RTSIFDYVGVPTHQRWVNDKKFDGGQSTENEKELRDFYKRLLNFTINSEALMGEYAEIHHHNKTNVENYTRKIFSFVRWSKNEKLIIISNFDDMVNYDLDLQIPAEIIKEWNLSDGSYTVIDELYQKVSLPLIVKDGIGTINVELDTLNSFIFKVQK
;
A
#
# COMPACT_ATOMS: atom_id res chain seq x y z
N ARG A 1 5.77 25.53 -24.19
CA ARG A 1 6.42 24.21 -24.05
C ARG A 1 7.41 24.26 -22.89
N THR A 2 7.14 23.58 -21.81
CA THR A 2 8.03 23.52 -20.65
C THR A 2 9.11 22.49 -20.92
N SER A 3 10.39 22.88 -20.85
CA SER A 3 11.51 21.94 -20.91
C SER A 3 11.59 21.16 -19.58
N ILE A 4 11.74 19.86 -19.65
CA ILE A 4 11.96 19.01 -18.46
C ILE A 4 13.31 19.32 -17.78
N PHE A 5 14.21 20.01 -18.47
CA PHE A 5 15.52 20.42 -17.96
C PHE A 5 15.54 21.86 -17.44
N ASP A 6 14.46 22.62 -17.67
CA ASP A 6 14.34 24.00 -17.24
C ASP A 6 13.57 24.12 -15.91
N TYR A 7 14.23 23.71 -14.84
CA TYR A 7 13.67 23.87 -13.48
C TYR A 7 13.62 25.33 -13.02
N VAL A 8 14.24 26.25 -13.74
CA VAL A 8 14.16 27.70 -13.47
C VAL A 8 12.75 28.23 -13.77
N GLY A 9 12.06 27.62 -14.76
CA GLY A 9 10.70 27.97 -15.13
C GLY A 9 9.59 27.25 -14.35
N VAL A 10 9.94 26.31 -13.47
CA VAL A 10 8.94 25.47 -12.73
C VAL A 10 8.95 25.86 -11.24
N PRO A 11 7.87 26.51 -10.74
CA PRO A 11 7.85 27.06 -9.37
C PRO A 11 8.13 26.01 -8.29
N THR A 12 7.64 24.79 -8.43
CA THR A 12 7.89 23.69 -7.47
C THR A 12 9.37 23.30 -7.43
N HIS A 13 10.04 23.26 -8.58
CA HIS A 13 11.47 23.00 -8.65
C HIS A 13 12.29 24.15 -8.06
N GLN A 14 11.87 25.40 -8.29
CA GLN A 14 12.53 26.55 -7.68
C GLN A 14 12.49 26.48 -6.16
N ARG A 15 11.34 26.14 -5.60
CA ARG A 15 11.18 25.96 -4.14
C ARG A 15 12.05 24.82 -3.61
N TRP A 16 12.17 23.73 -4.38
CA TRP A 16 13.06 22.63 -4.02
C TRP A 16 14.54 23.03 -4.09
N VAL A 17 14.94 23.74 -5.16
CA VAL A 17 16.31 24.24 -5.34
C VAL A 17 16.73 25.20 -4.24
N ASN A 18 15.79 25.99 -3.68
CA ASN A 18 15.98 26.87 -2.54
C ASN A 18 17.30 27.68 -2.63
N ASP A 19 17.41 28.51 -3.67
CA ASP A 19 18.61 29.33 -3.91
C ASP A 19 19.91 28.53 -3.96
N LYS A 20 19.91 27.40 -4.65
CA LYS A 20 21.03 26.46 -4.85
C LYS A 20 21.45 25.65 -3.61
N LYS A 21 20.63 25.63 -2.56
CA LYS A 21 20.87 24.75 -1.38
C LYS A 21 20.41 23.32 -1.62
N PHE A 22 19.45 23.08 -2.53
CA PHE A 22 18.90 21.78 -2.91
C PHE A 22 18.32 20.98 -1.73
N ASP A 23 17.76 21.66 -0.76
CA ASP A 23 17.25 21.09 0.49
C ASP A 23 15.71 21.14 0.63
N GLY A 24 15.01 21.72 -0.36
CA GLY A 24 13.57 21.89 -0.31
C GLY A 24 13.08 22.94 0.70
N GLY A 25 13.95 23.81 1.18
CA GLY A 25 13.63 24.75 2.27
C GLY A 25 12.50 25.74 1.97
N GLN A 26 12.19 25.97 0.68
CA GLN A 26 11.07 26.82 0.25
C GLN A 26 9.82 26.01 -0.16
N SER A 27 9.86 24.68 -0.07
CA SER A 27 8.70 23.81 -0.38
C SER A 27 7.55 24.06 0.57
N THR A 28 6.33 24.05 0.04
CA THR A 28 5.10 24.10 0.86
C THR A 28 4.93 22.82 1.67
N GLU A 29 4.07 22.83 2.70
CA GLU A 29 3.81 21.64 3.53
C GLU A 29 3.28 20.48 2.67
N ASN A 30 2.33 20.71 1.75
CA ASN A 30 1.81 19.68 0.85
C ASN A 30 2.92 19.07 -0.04
N GLU A 31 3.87 19.88 -0.51
CA GLU A 31 5.01 19.40 -1.31
C GLU A 31 5.96 18.54 -0.46
N LYS A 32 6.17 18.91 0.80
CA LYS A 32 6.95 18.11 1.75
C LYS A 32 6.27 16.80 2.07
N GLU A 33 4.97 16.81 2.36
CA GLU A 33 4.17 15.62 2.62
C GLU A 33 4.20 14.63 1.46
N LEU A 34 3.99 15.12 0.23
CA LEU A 34 4.07 14.30 -0.97
C LEU A 34 5.47 13.69 -1.14
N ARG A 35 6.52 14.49 -0.94
CA ARG A 35 7.90 14.01 -1.00
C ARG A 35 8.18 12.94 0.04
N ASP A 36 7.71 13.13 1.26
CA ASP A 36 7.91 12.19 2.36
C ASP A 36 7.13 10.89 2.14
N PHE A 37 5.94 10.97 1.53
CA PHE A 37 5.22 9.78 1.06
C PHE A 37 6.06 8.97 0.06
N TYR A 38 6.56 9.60 -1.00
CA TYR A 38 7.41 8.91 -1.98
C TYR A 38 8.71 8.39 -1.38
N LYS A 39 9.30 9.13 -0.45
CA LYS A 39 10.51 8.68 0.26
C LYS A 39 10.24 7.40 1.05
N ARG A 40 9.13 7.33 1.79
CA ARG A 40 8.73 6.11 2.51
C ARG A 40 8.49 4.95 1.56
N LEU A 41 7.65 5.18 0.54
CA LEU A 41 7.32 4.16 -0.46
C LEU A 41 8.56 3.60 -1.15
N LEU A 42 9.45 4.46 -1.66
CA LEU A 42 10.65 4.03 -2.37
C LEU A 42 11.65 3.32 -1.44
N ASN A 43 11.84 3.81 -0.21
CA ASN A 43 12.70 3.12 0.75
C ASN A 43 12.12 1.75 1.14
N PHE A 44 10.79 1.65 1.31
CA PHE A 44 10.15 0.36 1.53
C PHE A 44 10.38 -0.58 0.35
N THR A 45 10.16 -0.13 -0.89
CA THR A 45 10.29 -0.98 -2.09
C THR A 45 11.71 -1.51 -2.30
N ILE A 46 12.73 -0.72 -1.98
CA ILE A 46 14.14 -1.14 -2.10
C ILE A 46 14.50 -2.22 -1.08
N ASN A 47 13.90 -2.19 0.12
CA ASN A 47 14.26 -3.05 1.24
C ASN A 47 13.34 -4.27 1.39
N SER A 48 12.24 -4.37 0.65
CA SER A 48 11.27 -5.46 0.76
C SER A 48 11.68 -6.66 -0.09
N GLU A 49 11.93 -7.80 0.55
CA GLU A 49 12.20 -9.08 -0.14
C GLU A 49 10.96 -9.59 -0.89
N ALA A 50 9.76 -9.36 -0.35
CA ALA A 50 8.52 -9.82 -0.96
C ALA A 50 8.26 -9.18 -2.32
N LEU A 51 8.73 -7.95 -2.55
CA LEU A 51 8.59 -7.28 -3.84
C LEU A 51 9.48 -7.87 -4.94
N MET A 52 10.51 -8.62 -4.56
CA MET A 52 11.34 -9.41 -5.48
C MET A 52 10.88 -10.87 -5.57
N GLY A 53 9.87 -11.26 -4.79
CA GLY A 53 9.35 -12.62 -4.69
C GLY A 53 8.13 -12.88 -5.58
N GLU A 54 7.24 -13.75 -5.10
CA GLU A 54 6.05 -14.20 -5.78
C GLU A 54 4.94 -13.13 -5.79
N TYR A 55 4.01 -13.26 -6.72
CA TYR A 55 2.87 -12.37 -6.90
C TYR A 55 1.59 -13.15 -7.15
N ALA A 56 0.50 -12.73 -6.52
CA ALA A 56 -0.84 -13.13 -6.90
C ALA A 56 -1.81 -11.95 -6.76
N GLU A 57 -2.67 -11.78 -7.75
CA GLU A 57 -3.80 -10.86 -7.60
C GLU A 57 -4.90 -11.56 -6.79
N ILE A 58 -5.54 -10.81 -5.92
CA ILE A 58 -6.70 -11.26 -5.12
C ILE A 58 -7.94 -10.41 -5.40
N HIS A 59 -7.84 -9.52 -6.38
CA HIS A 59 -8.92 -8.62 -6.79
C HIS A 59 -10.14 -9.40 -7.30
N HIS A 60 -9.96 -10.38 -8.17
CA HIS A 60 -11.07 -11.13 -8.75
C HIS A 60 -11.83 -11.93 -7.69
N HIS A 61 -11.10 -12.57 -6.78
CA HIS A 61 -11.70 -13.30 -5.65
C HIS A 61 -12.56 -12.37 -4.79
N ASN A 62 -11.97 -11.23 -4.38
CA ASN A 62 -12.65 -10.27 -3.50
C ASN A 62 -13.85 -9.62 -4.19
N LYS A 63 -13.74 -9.28 -5.48
CA LYS A 63 -14.83 -8.70 -6.25
C LYS A 63 -16.04 -9.64 -6.34
N THR A 64 -15.81 -10.94 -6.28
CA THR A 64 -16.87 -11.95 -6.38
C THR A 64 -17.48 -12.29 -5.02
N ASN A 65 -16.68 -12.28 -3.96
CA ASN A 65 -17.05 -12.88 -2.67
C ASN A 65 -17.19 -11.87 -1.52
N VAL A 66 -16.73 -10.63 -1.70
CA VAL A 66 -16.72 -9.62 -0.64
C VAL A 66 -17.71 -8.51 -0.94
N GLU A 67 -18.60 -8.26 0.03
CA GLU A 67 -19.54 -7.15 -0.04
C GLU A 67 -18.79 -5.81 -0.07
N ASN A 68 -19.30 -4.83 -0.78
CA ASN A 68 -18.71 -3.51 -0.98
C ASN A 68 -17.39 -3.47 -1.74
N TYR A 69 -16.83 -4.61 -2.15
CA TYR A 69 -15.62 -4.62 -2.98
C TYR A 69 -15.98 -4.30 -4.44
N THR A 70 -15.62 -3.13 -4.90
CA THR A 70 -15.97 -2.63 -6.22
C THR A 70 -14.79 -2.69 -7.22
N ARG A 71 -15.07 -2.38 -8.49
CA ARG A 71 -14.03 -2.28 -9.54
C ARG A 71 -13.03 -1.13 -9.33
N LYS A 72 -13.32 -0.22 -8.40
CA LYS A 72 -12.44 0.90 -8.03
C LYS A 72 -11.46 0.53 -6.91
N ILE A 73 -11.59 -0.66 -6.34
CA ILE A 73 -10.64 -1.21 -5.38
C ILE A 73 -9.75 -2.22 -6.10
N PHE A 74 -8.48 -2.20 -5.85
CA PHE A 74 -7.54 -3.19 -6.35
C PHE A 74 -6.72 -3.77 -5.22
N SER A 75 -6.61 -5.11 -5.18
CA SER A 75 -5.82 -5.79 -4.17
C SER A 75 -4.99 -6.93 -4.76
N PHE A 76 -3.81 -7.11 -4.21
CA PHE A 76 -2.88 -8.16 -4.57
C PHE A 76 -1.97 -8.49 -3.39
N VAL A 77 -1.28 -9.61 -3.50
CA VAL A 77 -0.29 -10.03 -2.50
C VAL A 77 1.07 -10.23 -3.15
N ARG A 78 2.11 -9.99 -2.33
CA ARG A 78 3.50 -10.29 -2.67
C ARG A 78 4.12 -11.05 -1.53
N TRP A 79 4.95 -12.05 -1.82
CA TRP A 79 5.64 -12.77 -0.74
C TRP A 79 6.99 -13.33 -1.15
N SER A 80 7.82 -13.50 -0.15
CA SER A 80 9.04 -14.30 -0.15
C SER A 80 8.97 -15.35 0.96
N LYS A 81 10.06 -16.09 1.15
CA LYS A 81 10.17 -17.00 2.29
C LYS A 81 9.97 -16.31 3.65
N ASN A 82 10.45 -15.07 3.77
CA ASN A 82 10.53 -14.37 5.05
C ASN A 82 9.49 -13.24 5.21
N GLU A 83 8.90 -12.77 4.13
CA GLU A 83 8.03 -11.61 4.12
C GLU A 83 6.75 -11.87 3.35
N LYS A 84 5.62 -11.43 3.87
CA LYS A 84 4.30 -11.54 3.25
C LYS A 84 3.62 -10.18 3.29
N LEU A 85 3.20 -9.69 2.13
CA LEU A 85 2.56 -8.39 1.95
C LEU A 85 1.18 -8.55 1.35
N ILE A 86 0.25 -7.78 1.87
CA ILE A 86 -1.10 -7.61 1.34
C ILE A 86 -1.25 -6.15 0.97
N ILE A 87 -1.50 -5.89 -0.30
CA ILE A 87 -1.64 -4.53 -0.82
C ILE A 87 -3.08 -4.31 -1.25
N ILE A 88 -3.67 -3.21 -0.82
CA ILE A 88 -5.01 -2.79 -1.23
C ILE A 88 -5.03 -1.30 -1.48
N SER A 89 -5.69 -0.87 -2.56
CA SER A 89 -5.82 0.53 -2.96
C SER A 89 -7.25 0.85 -3.35
N ASN A 90 -7.74 2.00 -2.88
CA ASN A 90 -8.98 2.61 -3.31
C ASN A 90 -8.68 3.69 -4.36
N PHE A 91 -9.15 3.50 -5.59
CA PHE A 91 -9.04 4.47 -6.69
C PHE A 91 -10.29 5.34 -6.84
N ASP A 92 -11.22 5.26 -5.87
CA ASP A 92 -12.39 6.15 -5.83
C ASP A 92 -12.00 7.46 -5.12
N ASP A 93 -12.30 8.58 -5.75
CA ASP A 93 -12.07 9.92 -5.21
C ASP A 93 -13.27 10.47 -4.44
N MET A 94 -14.38 9.69 -4.37
CA MET A 94 -15.65 10.13 -3.79
C MET A 94 -16.15 9.23 -2.65
N VAL A 95 -15.71 7.96 -2.60
CA VAL A 95 -16.32 6.95 -1.72
C VAL A 95 -15.25 6.28 -0.85
N ASN A 96 -15.53 6.26 0.45
CA ASN A 96 -14.81 5.43 1.41
C ASN A 96 -15.44 4.03 1.44
N TYR A 97 -14.63 3.02 1.69
CA TYR A 97 -15.07 1.63 1.78
C TYR A 97 -14.69 1.02 3.11
N ASP A 98 -15.62 0.27 3.68
CA ASP A 98 -15.39 -0.63 4.81
C ASP A 98 -15.72 -2.04 4.31
N LEU A 99 -14.73 -2.95 4.36
CA LEU A 99 -14.87 -4.28 3.80
C LEU A 99 -13.98 -5.32 4.50
N ASP A 100 -14.42 -6.54 4.45
CA ASP A 100 -13.67 -7.71 4.91
C ASP A 100 -12.82 -8.29 3.77
N LEU A 101 -11.61 -7.74 3.58
CA LEU A 101 -10.68 -8.21 2.56
C LEU A 101 -10.31 -9.67 2.79
N GLN A 102 -10.55 -10.52 1.80
CA GLN A 102 -10.22 -11.93 1.88
C GLN A 102 -8.91 -12.27 1.18
N ILE A 103 -8.14 -13.14 1.82
CA ILE A 103 -6.96 -13.77 1.26
C ILE A 103 -7.35 -15.22 0.92
N PRO A 104 -7.34 -15.61 -0.38
CA PRO A 104 -7.78 -16.93 -0.83
C PRO A 104 -7.01 -18.09 -0.20
N ALA A 105 -7.66 -19.25 -0.12
CA ALA A 105 -7.13 -20.43 0.55
C ALA A 105 -5.80 -20.92 -0.06
N GLU A 106 -5.61 -20.80 -1.37
CA GLU A 106 -4.37 -21.16 -2.05
C GLU A 106 -3.20 -20.29 -1.54
N ILE A 107 -3.42 -19.00 -1.28
CA ILE A 107 -2.39 -18.09 -0.76
C ILE A 107 -2.09 -18.39 0.70
N ILE A 108 -3.12 -18.61 1.53
CA ILE A 108 -2.95 -19.00 2.94
C ILE A 108 -2.13 -20.29 3.06
N LYS A 109 -2.38 -21.26 2.19
CA LYS A 109 -1.62 -22.50 2.11
C LYS A 109 -0.16 -22.26 1.69
N GLU A 110 0.08 -21.46 0.64
CA GLU A 110 1.43 -21.07 0.20
C GLU A 110 2.21 -20.35 1.32
N TRP A 111 1.50 -19.55 2.10
CA TRP A 111 2.10 -18.84 3.24
C TRP A 111 2.32 -19.73 4.46
N ASN A 112 1.81 -20.97 4.41
CA ASN A 112 1.85 -21.93 5.51
C ASN A 112 1.28 -21.35 6.82
N LEU A 113 0.14 -20.66 6.70
CA LEU A 113 -0.61 -20.13 7.84
C LEU A 113 -1.71 -21.11 8.22
N SER A 114 -1.79 -21.45 9.50
CA SER A 114 -2.88 -22.25 10.08
C SER A 114 -4.03 -21.35 10.55
N ASP A 115 -5.19 -21.94 10.82
CA ASP A 115 -6.29 -21.23 11.44
C ASP A 115 -5.84 -20.56 12.74
N GLY A 116 -6.21 -19.29 12.90
CA GLY A 116 -5.76 -18.46 14.02
C GLY A 116 -5.80 -16.98 13.72
N SER A 117 -5.26 -16.19 14.62
CA SER A 117 -5.15 -14.75 14.49
C SER A 117 -3.68 -14.33 14.33
N TYR A 118 -3.41 -13.57 13.33
CA TYR A 118 -2.11 -12.96 13.02
C TYR A 118 -2.26 -11.44 13.07
N THR A 119 -1.15 -10.73 13.20
CA THR A 119 -1.15 -9.27 13.14
C THR A 119 -0.62 -8.83 11.78
N VAL A 120 -1.26 -7.85 11.16
CA VAL A 120 -0.71 -7.12 10.00
C VAL A 120 -0.47 -5.67 10.38
N ILE A 121 0.64 -5.10 9.89
CA ILE A 121 1.03 -3.72 10.15
C ILE A 121 1.20 -3.01 8.81
N ASP A 122 0.61 -1.81 8.70
CA ASP A 122 0.79 -0.98 7.52
C ASP A 122 2.22 -0.40 7.45
N GLU A 123 2.91 -0.66 6.36
CA GLU A 123 4.29 -0.20 6.13
C GLU A 123 4.37 1.21 5.52
N LEU A 124 3.28 1.73 4.93
CA LEU A 124 3.29 3.07 4.34
C LEU A 124 3.28 4.17 5.39
N TYR A 125 2.40 4.04 6.39
CA TYR A 125 2.21 5.08 7.40
C TYR A 125 2.53 4.62 8.81
N GLN A 126 2.65 3.30 9.03
CA GLN A 126 2.93 2.66 10.33
C GLN A 126 1.93 3.06 11.43
N LYS A 127 0.71 3.43 11.04
CA LYS A 127 -0.34 3.91 11.93
C LYS A 127 -1.42 2.89 12.21
N VAL A 128 -1.52 1.87 11.36
CA VAL A 128 -2.60 0.88 11.39
C VAL A 128 -2.00 -0.49 11.65
N SER A 129 -2.54 -1.16 12.66
CA SER A 129 -2.27 -2.55 12.97
C SER A 129 -3.61 -3.27 13.09
N LEU A 130 -3.83 -4.31 12.28
CA LEU A 130 -5.10 -5.01 12.19
C LEU A 130 -4.90 -6.52 12.42
N PRO A 131 -5.93 -7.25 12.88
CA PRO A 131 -5.91 -8.69 12.88
C PRO A 131 -6.16 -9.25 11.47
N LEU A 132 -5.35 -10.21 11.06
CA LEU A 132 -5.64 -11.14 9.98
C LEU A 132 -6.16 -12.43 10.63
N ILE A 133 -7.44 -12.72 10.47
CA ILE A 133 -8.06 -13.93 10.97
C ILE A 133 -8.05 -14.99 9.88
N VAL A 134 -7.38 -16.10 10.14
CA VAL A 134 -7.43 -17.29 9.27
C VAL A 134 -8.41 -18.28 9.86
N LYS A 135 -9.44 -18.61 9.08
CA LYS A 135 -10.47 -19.59 9.46
C LYS A 135 -10.88 -20.41 8.24
N ASP A 136 -10.96 -21.73 8.42
CA ASP A 136 -11.27 -22.67 7.34
C ASP A 136 -10.36 -22.47 6.11
N GLY A 137 -9.10 -22.06 6.36
CA GLY A 137 -8.09 -21.82 5.35
C GLY A 137 -8.23 -20.49 4.60
N ILE A 138 -9.19 -19.62 4.91
CA ILE A 138 -9.34 -18.28 4.30
C ILE A 138 -8.88 -17.24 5.31
N GLY A 139 -8.05 -16.30 4.86
CA GLY A 139 -7.65 -15.13 5.66
C GLY A 139 -8.62 -13.98 5.48
N THR A 140 -8.96 -13.25 6.55
CA THR A 140 -9.84 -12.07 6.50
C THR A 140 -9.25 -10.93 7.30
N ILE A 141 -9.27 -9.72 6.71
CA ILE A 141 -8.89 -8.47 7.37
C ILE A 141 -10.03 -7.47 7.16
N ASN A 142 -10.59 -6.93 8.24
CA ASN A 142 -11.49 -5.78 8.10
C ASN A 142 -10.67 -4.51 7.83
N VAL A 143 -10.96 -3.81 6.73
CA VAL A 143 -10.19 -2.65 6.27
C VAL A 143 -11.13 -1.48 5.98
N GLU A 144 -10.87 -0.36 6.62
CA GLU A 144 -11.46 0.93 6.27
C GLU A 144 -10.54 1.67 5.30
N LEU A 145 -11.03 1.92 4.08
CA LEU A 145 -10.30 2.58 3.01
C LEU A 145 -10.91 3.95 2.72
N ASP A 146 -10.19 4.99 3.07
CA ASP A 146 -10.56 6.34 2.63
C ASP A 146 -10.42 6.51 1.11
N THR A 147 -10.97 7.61 0.59
CA THR A 147 -10.79 8.00 -0.82
C THR A 147 -9.31 8.10 -1.17
N LEU A 148 -8.93 7.53 -2.33
CA LEU A 148 -7.56 7.55 -2.86
C LEU A 148 -6.49 7.03 -1.87
N ASN A 149 -6.89 6.20 -0.90
CA ASN A 149 -5.97 5.63 0.08
C ASN A 149 -5.46 4.25 -0.35
N SER A 150 -4.31 3.89 0.19
CA SER A 150 -3.67 2.59 -0.02
C SER A 150 -3.00 2.10 1.26
N PHE A 151 -3.01 0.79 1.47
CA PHE A 151 -2.24 0.13 2.52
C PHE A 151 -1.29 -0.91 1.94
N ILE A 152 -0.15 -1.04 2.56
CA ILE A 152 0.78 -2.16 2.38
C ILE A 152 0.90 -2.85 3.73
N PHE A 153 0.07 -3.85 3.95
CA PHE A 153 0.09 -4.62 5.19
C PHE A 153 1.16 -5.71 5.13
N LYS A 154 2.03 -5.73 6.12
CA LYS A 154 3.00 -6.79 6.35
C LYS A 154 2.51 -7.72 7.46
N VAL A 155 2.42 -9.01 7.14
CA VAL A 155 2.06 -10.05 8.13
C VAL A 155 3.21 -10.21 9.11
N GLN A 156 2.91 -10.08 10.39
CA GLN A 156 3.86 -10.31 11.48
C GLN A 156 3.97 -11.81 11.80
N LYS A 157 5.14 -12.21 12.27
CA LYS A 157 5.39 -13.60 12.70
C LYS A 157 4.79 -13.87 14.06
#